data_0a470113bce3f050adf85c7adbfc7a4f
#
_entry.id   0a470113bce3f050adf85c7adbfc7a4f
#
_cell.length_a   1.000
_cell.length_b   1.000
_cell.length_c   1.000
_cell.angle_alpha   90.00
_cell.angle_beta   90.00
_cell.angle_gamma   90.00
#
_symmetry.space_group_name_H-M   'P 1'
#
loop_
_entity.id
_entity.type
_entity.pdbx_description
1 polymer ?
#
loop_
_entity_poly.entity_id
_entity_poly.type
_entity_poly.pdbx_seq_one_letter_code
_entity_poly.pdbx_strand_id
1 'polypeptide(L)'
;MSLFERSEGLGRDIESLKIAKVLASQVEAIRGRAANFEQAAAKLRAATQRAEALRSRGVGVTIDVSAASGVRHYIETWRADVAKDPSAALGAGGQTVEQKMIDPVVKIADGLLTAAEAAWRVHARVKLPRINGDTLNLLEGLPGQKAAVQSFRELHRRVLDLADVLPATAGEYDRFDTLAEQCARAWGDLDASDLPDAVRRFLREAGSAAGATLKALTPEVLTWLDQHGLVETFRIKAR
;
A
#
# COMPACT_ATOMS: atom_id res chain seq x y z
N MET A 1 -65.05 37.86 -8.30
CA MET A 1 -64.25 36.92 -7.52
C MET A 1 -64.45 37.25 -6.06
N SER A 2 -65.16 36.42 -5.32
CA SER A 2 -65.45 36.67 -3.91
C SER A 2 -64.21 36.41 -3.03
N LEU A 3 -64.15 36.97 -1.83
CA LEU A 3 -63.09 36.70 -0.84
C LEU A 3 -62.97 35.21 -0.52
N PHE A 4 -64.10 34.49 -0.59
CA PHE A 4 -64.15 33.05 -0.36
C PHE A 4 -63.45 32.26 -1.50
N GLU A 5 -63.67 32.59 -2.73
CA GLU A 5 -62.99 31.96 -3.88
C GLU A 5 -61.45 32.18 -3.87
N ARG A 6 -61.00 33.36 -3.40
CA ARG A 6 -59.57 33.64 -3.19
C ARG A 6 -58.98 32.83 -2.04
N SER A 7 -59.72 32.65 -0.95
CA SER A 7 -59.29 31.83 0.19
C SER A 7 -59.17 30.35 -0.17
N GLU A 8 -60.11 29.81 -0.93
CA GLU A 8 -60.01 28.42 -1.44
C GLU A 8 -58.86 28.22 -2.45
N GLY A 9 -58.64 29.24 -3.30
CA GLY A 9 -57.50 29.23 -4.22
C GLY A 9 -56.15 29.19 -3.48
N LEU A 10 -55.98 30.07 -2.50
CA LEU A 10 -54.80 30.08 -1.65
C LEU A 10 -54.60 28.76 -0.86
N GLY A 11 -55.70 28.15 -0.35
CA GLY A 11 -55.65 26.86 0.31
C GLY A 11 -55.09 25.75 -0.61
N ARG A 12 -55.59 25.71 -1.87
CA ARG A 12 -55.10 24.73 -2.87
C ARG A 12 -53.62 24.97 -3.27
N ASP A 13 -53.21 26.22 -3.38
CA ASP A 13 -51.82 26.58 -3.72
C ASP A 13 -50.85 26.20 -2.55
N ILE A 14 -51.24 26.42 -1.32
CA ILE A 14 -50.50 26.02 -0.14
C ILE A 14 -50.33 24.49 -0.09
N GLU A 15 -51.38 23.73 -0.35
CA GLU A 15 -51.34 22.27 -0.37
C GLU A 15 -50.46 21.75 -1.51
N SER A 16 -50.56 22.34 -2.69
CA SER A 16 -49.67 22.02 -3.82
C SER A 16 -48.22 22.30 -3.52
N LEU A 17 -47.91 23.41 -2.86
CA LEU A 17 -46.54 23.77 -2.41
C LEU A 17 -46.01 22.79 -1.36
N LYS A 18 -46.85 22.35 -0.41
CA LYS A 18 -46.44 21.32 0.58
C LYS A 18 -46.07 20.00 -0.10
N ILE A 19 -46.92 19.54 -1.04
CA ILE A 19 -46.68 18.32 -1.81
C ILE A 19 -45.39 18.46 -2.62
N ALA A 20 -45.19 19.58 -3.32
CA ALA A 20 -43.96 19.84 -4.09
C ALA A 20 -42.70 19.82 -3.20
N LYS A 21 -42.78 20.42 -1.98
CA LYS A 21 -41.69 20.41 -1.02
C LYS A 21 -41.34 18.99 -0.53
N VAL A 22 -42.37 18.17 -0.25
CA VAL A 22 -42.14 16.76 0.15
C VAL A 22 -41.48 15.98 -0.98
N LEU A 23 -41.99 16.11 -2.21
CA LEU A 23 -41.42 15.46 -3.39
C LEU A 23 -39.97 15.89 -3.65
N ALA A 24 -39.65 17.18 -3.50
CA ALA A 24 -38.32 17.70 -3.66
C ALA A 24 -37.36 17.07 -2.61
N SER A 25 -37.78 16.97 -1.34
CA SER A 25 -36.97 16.34 -0.30
C SER A 25 -36.76 14.85 -0.53
N GLN A 26 -37.74 14.14 -1.08
CA GLN A 26 -37.62 12.74 -1.47
C GLN A 26 -36.62 12.53 -2.61
N VAL A 27 -36.66 13.39 -3.62
CA VAL A 27 -35.71 13.35 -4.75
C VAL A 27 -34.27 13.56 -4.25
N GLU A 28 -34.04 14.52 -3.37
CA GLU A 28 -32.71 14.74 -2.78
C GLU A 28 -32.23 13.54 -1.93
N ALA A 29 -33.12 12.92 -1.17
CA ALA A 29 -32.80 11.71 -0.42
C ALA A 29 -32.42 10.53 -1.31
N ILE A 30 -33.10 10.35 -2.46
CA ILE A 30 -32.78 9.31 -3.46
C ILE A 30 -31.42 9.60 -4.10
N ARG A 31 -31.16 10.85 -4.49
CA ARG A 31 -29.87 11.27 -5.07
C ARG A 31 -28.72 11.02 -4.10
N GLY A 32 -28.88 11.40 -2.84
CA GLY A 32 -27.87 11.17 -1.81
C GLY A 32 -27.56 9.69 -1.64
N ARG A 33 -28.58 8.83 -1.60
CA ARG A 33 -28.38 7.36 -1.53
C ARG A 33 -27.69 6.80 -2.76
N ALA A 34 -28.10 7.25 -3.96
CA ALA A 34 -27.45 6.83 -5.20
C ALA A 34 -25.95 7.17 -5.19
N ALA A 35 -25.59 8.37 -4.77
CA ALA A 35 -24.19 8.80 -4.63
C ALA A 35 -23.43 7.93 -3.63
N ASN A 36 -24.01 7.61 -2.46
CA ASN A 36 -23.38 6.72 -1.46
C ASN A 36 -23.17 5.30 -2.02
N PHE A 37 -24.12 4.76 -2.77
CA PHE A 37 -23.97 3.47 -3.45
C PHE A 37 -22.86 3.50 -4.50
N GLU A 38 -22.80 4.53 -5.32
CA GLU A 38 -21.76 4.69 -6.32
C GLU A 38 -20.37 4.77 -5.69
N GLN A 39 -20.25 5.51 -4.60
CA GLN A 39 -19.00 5.63 -3.86
C GLN A 39 -18.57 4.29 -3.26
N ALA A 40 -19.48 3.57 -2.60
CA ALA A 40 -19.19 2.25 -2.04
C ALA A 40 -18.79 1.23 -3.12
N ALA A 41 -19.53 1.23 -4.26
CA ALA A 41 -19.22 0.36 -5.39
C ALA A 41 -17.89 0.71 -6.07
N ALA A 42 -17.54 1.99 -6.17
CA ALA A 42 -16.25 2.44 -6.70
C ALA A 42 -15.11 1.98 -5.79
N LYS A 43 -15.27 2.13 -4.47
CA LYS A 43 -14.30 1.69 -3.47
C LYS A 43 -14.07 0.17 -3.55
N LEU A 44 -15.14 -0.62 -3.62
CA LEU A 44 -15.03 -2.08 -3.74
C LEU A 44 -14.36 -2.48 -5.05
N ARG A 45 -14.72 -1.87 -6.17
CA ARG A 45 -14.08 -2.13 -7.48
C ARG A 45 -12.58 -1.83 -7.42
N ALA A 46 -12.18 -0.70 -6.87
CA ALA A 46 -10.77 -0.34 -6.75
C ALA A 46 -10.00 -1.33 -5.86
N ALA A 47 -10.56 -1.74 -4.73
CA ALA A 47 -9.96 -2.75 -3.85
C ALA A 47 -9.82 -4.12 -4.57
N THR A 48 -10.86 -4.55 -5.30
CA THR A 48 -10.86 -5.80 -6.06
C THR A 48 -9.80 -5.78 -7.16
N GLN A 49 -9.71 -4.69 -7.93
CA GLN A 49 -8.71 -4.53 -8.99
C GLN A 49 -7.27 -4.63 -8.45
N ARG A 50 -6.99 -4.02 -7.29
CA ARG A 50 -5.67 -4.12 -6.64
C ARG A 50 -5.37 -5.54 -6.17
N ALA A 51 -6.33 -6.22 -5.56
CA ALA A 51 -6.17 -7.60 -5.14
C ALA A 51 -5.96 -8.55 -6.32
N GLU A 52 -6.67 -8.37 -7.42
CA GLU A 52 -6.51 -9.13 -8.66
C GLU A 52 -5.14 -8.87 -9.32
N ALA A 53 -4.68 -7.63 -9.33
CA ALA A 53 -3.34 -7.28 -9.83
C ALA A 53 -2.23 -7.96 -9.01
N LEU A 54 -2.39 -8.14 -7.70
CA LEU A 54 -1.47 -8.90 -6.87
C LEU A 54 -1.55 -10.40 -7.19
N ARG A 55 -2.76 -10.96 -7.29
CA ARG A 55 -2.97 -12.38 -7.61
C ARG A 55 -2.38 -12.76 -8.97
N SER A 56 -2.49 -11.91 -9.98
CA SER A 56 -1.90 -12.14 -11.31
C SER A 56 -0.37 -12.22 -11.27
N ARG A 57 0.26 -11.67 -10.21
CA ARG A 57 1.70 -11.76 -9.93
C ARG A 57 2.07 -12.88 -8.95
N GLY A 58 1.14 -13.78 -8.66
CA GLY A 58 1.36 -14.90 -7.74
C GLY A 58 1.31 -14.52 -6.25
N VAL A 59 0.85 -13.31 -5.92
CA VAL A 59 0.71 -12.87 -4.52
C VAL A 59 -0.67 -13.25 -4.00
N GLY A 60 -0.72 -14.15 -3.03
CA GLY A 60 -1.98 -14.55 -2.39
C GLY A 60 -2.57 -13.44 -1.53
N VAL A 61 -3.80 -13.01 -1.86
CA VAL A 61 -4.59 -12.11 -1.01
C VAL A 61 -5.78 -12.89 -0.47
N THR A 62 -5.80 -13.08 0.85
CA THR A 62 -6.87 -13.79 1.54
C THR A 62 -7.77 -12.79 2.25
N ILE A 63 -9.08 -12.90 2.04
CA ILE A 63 -10.10 -12.08 2.69
C ILE A 63 -11.19 -12.97 3.28
N ASP A 64 -11.76 -12.51 4.37
CA ASP A 64 -13.00 -13.07 4.89
C ASP A 64 -14.18 -12.47 4.12
N VAL A 65 -14.83 -13.30 3.31
CA VAL A 65 -16.01 -12.92 2.52
C VAL A 65 -17.32 -13.39 3.16
N SER A 66 -17.28 -13.88 4.40
CA SER A 66 -18.47 -14.41 5.10
C SER A 66 -19.63 -13.41 5.14
N ALA A 67 -19.32 -12.11 5.33
CA ALA A 67 -20.31 -11.05 5.32
C ALA A 67 -20.91 -10.76 3.92
N ALA A 68 -20.23 -11.13 2.83
CA ALA A 68 -20.65 -10.79 1.47
C ALA A 68 -21.95 -11.48 1.06
N SER A 69 -22.18 -12.72 1.52
CA SER A 69 -23.42 -13.46 1.23
C SER A 69 -24.66 -12.78 1.81
N GLY A 70 -24.56 -12.28 3.06
CA GLY A 70 -25.65 -11.55 3.70
C GLY A 70 -25.97 -10.21 2.99
N VAL A 71 -24.93 -9.47 2.60
CA VAL A 71 -25.07 -8.23 1.85
C VAL A 71 -25.75 -8.49 0.50
N ARG A 72 -25.30 -9.51 -0.23
CA ARG A 72 -25.86 -9.88 -1.52
C ARG A 72 -27.33 -10.21 -1.40
N HIS A 73 -27.70 -11.08 -0.48
CA HIS A 73 -29.09 -11.44 -0.24
C HIS A 73 -29.96 -10.21 0.08
N TYR A 74 -29.46 -9.30 0.94
CA TYR A 74 -30.19 -8.09 1.27
C TYR A 74 -30.35 -7.16 0.06
N ILE A 75 -29.35 -7.00 -0.79
CA ILE A 75 -29.42 -6.21 -2.04
C ILE A 75 -30.46 -6.80 -3.00
N GLU A 76 -30.47 -8.12 -3.17
CA GLU A 76 -31.42 -8.82 -4.05
C GLU A 76 -32.86 -8.63 -3.58
N THR A 77 -33.10 -8.78 -2.28
CA THR A 77 -34.42 -8.54 -1.66
C THR A 77 -34.87 -7.09 -1.83
N TRP A 78 -34.00 -6.14 -1.49
CA TRP A 78 -34.30 -4.71 -1.62
C TRP A 78 -34.61 -4.30 -3.07
N ARG A 79 -33.85 -4.81 -4.06
CA ARG A 79 -34.12 -4.59 -5.47
C ARG A 79 -35.50 -5.12 -5.90
N ALA A 80 -35.87 -6.29 -5.39
CA ALA A 80 -37.19 -6.87 -5.67
C ALA A 80 -38.32 -6.02 -5.07
N ASP A 81 -38.12 -5.46 -3.88
CA ASP A 81 -39.11 -4.60 -3.21
C ASP A 81 -39.25 -3.26 -3.94
N VAL A 82 -38.17 -2.62 -4.33
CA VAL A 82 -38.19 -1.37 -5.13
C VAL A 82 -38.83 -1.58 -6.53
N ALA A 83 -38.64 -2.76 -7.12
CA ALA A 83 -39.26 -3.07 -8.39
C ALA A 83 -40.80 -3.21 -8.30
N LYS A 84 -41.31 -3.65 -7.11
CA LYS A 84 -42.77 -3.72 -6.84
C LYS A 84 -43.33 -2.37 -6.43
N ASP A 85 -42.64 -1.65 -5.60
CA ASP A 85 -43.00 -0.35 -5.07
C ASP A 85 -41.77 0.59 -5.03
N PRO A 86 -41.68 1.57 -5.98
CA PRO A 86 -40.60 2.53 -6.01
C PRO A 86 -40.45 3.34 -4.71
N SER A 87 -41.49 3.47 -3.89
CA SER A 87 -41.44 4.16 -2.61
C SER A 87 -40.56 3.40 -1.60
N ALA A 88 -40.38 2.09 -1.78
CA ALA A 88 -39.45 1.27 -0.99
C ALA A 88 -37.99 1.74 -1.12
N ALA A 89 -37.64 2.46 -2.21
CA ALA A 89 -36.32 3.10 -2.32
C ALA A 89 -36.09 4.17 -1.24
N LEU A 90 -37.15 4.78 -0.76
CA LEU A 90 -37.11 5.72 0.36
C LEU A 90 -37.08 5.02 1.72
N GLY A 91 -37.55 3.78 1.75
CA GLY A 91 -37.58 2.79 2.84
C GLY A 91 -37.86 3.32 4.24
N ALA A 92 -38.48 2.54 5.07
CA ALA A 92 -38.65 2.88 6.47
C ALA A 92 -37.28 3.02 7.17
N GLY A 93 -36.66 4.19 7.01
CA GLY A 93 -35.37 4.57 7.60
C GLY A 93 -34.16 4.36 6.69
N GLY A 94 -33.61 5.48 6.17
CA GLY A 94 -32.33 5.52 5.44
C GLY A 94 -31.20 4.81 6.17
N GLN A 95 -31.22 4.74 7.50
CA GLN A 95 -30.30 3.97 8.34
C GLN A 95 -30.25 2.48 7.97
N THR A 96 -31.38 1.85 7.61
CA THR A 96 -31.39 0.41 7.32
C THR A 96 -30.63 0.07 6.05
N VAL A 97 -30.74 0.91 5.02
CA VAL A 97 -30.00 0.73 3.74
C VAL A 97 -28.51 0.97 3.97
N GLU A 98 -28.15 2.03 4.68
CA GLU A 98 -26.76 2.31 5.01
C GLU A 98 -26.13 1.18 5.81
N GLN A 99 -26.74 0.79 6.93
CA GLN A 99 -26.19 -0.24 7.82
C GLN A 99 -26.16 -1.64 7.23
N LYS A 100 -27.12 -2.01 6.39
CA LYS A 100 -27.23 -3.37 5.84
C LYS A 100 -26.58 -3.54 4.46
N MET A 101 -26.36 -2.46 3.72
CA MET A 101 -25.82 -2.52 2.37
C MET A 101 -24.51 -1.71 2.23
N ILE A 102 -24.52 -0.42 2.51
CA ILE A 102 -23.40 0.47 2.21
C ILE A 102 -22.24 0.18 3.17
N ASP A 103 -22.45 0.23 4.47
CA ASP A 103 -21.42 0.00 5.48
C ASP A 103 -20.73 -1.36 5.36
N PRO A 104 -21.47 -2.49 5.19
CA PRO A 104 -20.83 -3.77 4.98
C PRO A 104 -20.00 -3.85 3.70
N VAL A 105 -20.47 -3.24 2.59
CA VAL A 105 -19.69 -3.17 1.33
C VAL A 105 -18.41 -2.38 1.54
N VAL A 106 -18.48 -1.24 2.23
CA VAL A 106 -17.31 -0.42 2.56
C VAL A 106 -16.36 -1.21 3.45
N LYS A 107 -16.84 -1.93 4.48
CA LYS A 107 -16.01 -2.77 5.35
C LYS A 107 -15.30 -3.89 4.57
N ILE A 108 -16.01 -4.55 3.65
CA ILE A 108 -15.41 -5.58 2.77
C ILE A 108 -14.32 -4.96 1.90
N ALA A 109 -14.56 -3.79 1.31
CA ALA A 109 -13.58 -3.08 0.49
C ALA A 109 -12.35 -2.69 1.30
N ASP A 110 -12.52 -2.16 2.52
CA ASP A 110 -11.42 -1.80 3.42
C ASP A 110 -10.63 -3.02 3.88
N GLY A 111 -11.33 -4.10 4.23
CA GLY A 111 -10.68 -5.37 4.59
C GLY A 111 -9.85 -5.94 3.45
N LEU A 112 -10.38 -5.90 2.22
CA LEU A 112 -9.67 -6.34 1.02
C LEU A 112 -8.43 -5.49 0.74
N LEU A 113 -8.55 -4.17 0.88
CA LEU A 113 -7.44 -3.24 0.68
C LEU A 113 -6.34 -3.48 1.73
N THR A 114 -6.71 -3.60 3.01
CA THR A 114 -5.78 -3.89 4.11
C THR A 114 -5.05 -5.23 3.89
N ALA A 115 -5.79 -6.27 3.47
CA ALA A 115 -5.18 -7.58 3.15
C ALA A 115 -4.23 -7.49 1.95
N ALA A 116 -4.59 -6.72 0.91
CA ALA A 116 -3.75 -6.49 -0.25
C ALA A 116 -2.47 -5.72 0.12
N GLU A 117 -2.56 -4.68 0.95
CA GLU A 117 -1.40 -3.94 1.47
C GLU A 117 -0.46 -4.82 2.28
N ALA A 118 -1.01 -5.66 3.17
CA ALA A 118 -0.21 -6.59 3.96
C ALA A 118 0.50 -7.62 3.07
N ALA A 119 -0.21 -8.19 2.10
CA ALA A 119 0.34 -9.14 1.14
C ALA A 119 1.42 -8.50 0.27
N TRP A 120 1.20 -7.26 -0.17
CA TRP A 120 2.18 -6.48 -0.92
C TRP A 120 3.46 -6.25 -0.13
N ARG A 121 3.38 -5.77 1.12
CA ARG A 121 4.55 -5.53 1.96
C ARG A 121 5.40 -6.78 2.15
N VAL A 122 4.75 -7.94 2.36
CA VAL A 122 5.47 -9.21 2.48
C VAL A 122 6.16 -9.56 1.16
N HIS A 123 5.45 -9.48 0.04
CA HIS A 123 5.97 -9.78 -1.30
C HIS A 123 7.16 -8.86 -1.65
N ALA A 124 6.99 -7.56 -1.46
CA ALA A 124 8.01 -6.57 -1.77
C ALA A 124 9.29 -6.79 -0.93
N ARG A 125 9.15 -7.09 0.37
CA ARG A 125 10.30 -7.35 1.25
C ARG A 125 11.07 -8.61 0.86
N VAL A 126 10.40 -9.63 0.37
CA VAL A 126 11.08 -10.87 -0.10
C VAL A 126 11.96 -10.61 -1.32
N LYS A 127 11.58 -9.65 -2.17
CA LYS A 127 12.37 -9.25 -3.36
C LYS A 127 13.58 -8.40 -3.05
N LEU A 128 13.67 -7.83 -1.86
CA LEU A 128 14.78 -6.97 -1.46
C LEU A 128 15.95 -7.80 -0.91
N PRO A 129 17.20 -7.41 -1.21
CA PRO A 129 18.37 -8.05 -0.62
C PRO A 129 18.37 -7.87 0.90
N ARG A 130 18.82 -8.90 1.62
CA ARG A 130 19.05 -8.79 3.06
C ARG A 130 20.34 -8.01 3.31
N ILE A 131 20.19 -6.79 3.76
CA ILE A 131 21.29 -5.86 3.95
C ILE A 131 21.76 -5.91 5.41
N ASN A 132 23.06 -6.08 5.59
CA ASN A 132 23.69 -5.85 6.87
C ASN A 132 24.23 -4.42 6.93
N GLY A 133 23.64 -3.57 7.78
CA GLY A 133 24.05 -2.17 7.93
C GLY A 133 25.50 -2.00 8.36
N ASP A 134 26.03 -2.90 9.20
CA ASP A 134 27.44 -2.86 9.62
C ASP A 134 28.38 -3.10 8.43
N THR A 135 28.01 -4.03 7.53
CA THR A 135 28.77 -4.29 6.31
C THR A 135 28.81 -3.08 5.40
N LEU A 136 27.67 -2.40 5.19
CA LEU A 136 27.62 -1.16 4.41
C LEU A 136 28.51 -0.06 5.00
N ASN A 137 28.49 0.11 6.33
CA ASN A 137 29.32 1.11 7.00
C ASN A 137 30.82 0.80 6.85
N LEU A 138 31.19 -0.49 6.88
CA LEU A 138 32.57 -0.92 6.65
C LEU A 138 33.02 -0.65 5.22
N LEU A 139 32.17 -0.97 4.23
CA LEU A 139 32.43 -0.73 2.80
C LEU A 139 32.54 0.77 2.50
N GLU A 140 31.71 1.62 3.12
CA GLU A 140 31.78 3.07 2.95
C GLU A 140 33.12 3.66 3.42
N GLY A 141 33.78 3.02 4.40
CA GLY A 141 35.11 3.38 4.87
C GLY A 141 36.25 2.97 3.93
N LEU A 142 35.98 2.12 2.92
CA LEU A 142 36.99 1.70 1.97
C LEU A 142 37.19 2.76 0.85
N PRO A 143 38.45 3.05 0.49
CA PRO A 143 38.75 3.95 -0.62
C PRO A 143 38.13 3.45 -1.93
N GLY A 144 37.47 4.35 -2.66
CA GLY A 144 36.79 4.03 -3.92
C GLY A 144 35.36 3.48 -3.78
N GLN A 145 34.98 2.93 -2.62
CA GLN A 145 33.66 2.33 -2.42
C GLN A 145 32.58 3.33 -1.95
N LYS A 146 32.97 4.47 -1.42
CA LYS A 146 32.06 5.45 -0.83
C LYS A 146 30.94 5.87 -1.80
N ALA A 147 31.27 6.19 -3.05
CA ALA A 147 30.26 6.61 -4.02
C ALA A 147 29.29 5.48 -4.38
N ALA A 148 29.79 4.25 -4.55
CA ALA A 148 28.96 3.09 -4.86
C ALA A 148 28.02 2.77 -3.69
N VAL A 149 28.49 2.81 -2.43
CA VAL A 149 27.67 2.60 -1.23
C VAL A 149 26.59 3.67 -1.11
N GLN A 150 26.91 4.94 -1.37
CA GLN A 150 25.93 6.02 -1.33
C GLN A 150 24.85 5.85 -2.41
N SER A 151 25.25 5.54 -3.66
CA SER A 151 24.31 5.26 -4.74
C SER A 151 23.40 4.06 -4.43
N PHE A 152 23.96 3.00 -3.83
CA PHE A 152 23.18 1.86 -3.38
C PHE A 152 22.18 2.25 -2.29
N ARG A 153 22.58 3.03 -1.27
CA ARG A 153 21.69 3.49 -0.20
C ARG A 153 20.52 4.31 -0.74
N GLU A 154 20.77 5.20 -1.70
CA GLU A 154 19.73 6.00 -2.34
C GLU A 154 18.75 5.12 -3.11
N LEU A 155 19.26 4.16 -3.89
CA LEU A 155 18.44 3.20 -4.63
C LEU A 155 17.62 2.35 -3.68
N HIS A 156 18.24 1.78 -2.65
CA HIS A 156 17.57 0.96 -1.65
C HIS A 156 16.46 1.73 -0.92
N ARG A 157 16.71 2.98 -0.52
CA ARG A 157 15.68 3.83 0.09
C ARG A 157 14.49 4.03 -0.85
N ARG A 158 14.73 4.35 -2.12
CA ARG A 158 13.67 4.52 -3.11
C ARG A 158 12.83 3.26 -3.31
N VAL A 159 13.46 2.09 -3.27
CA VAL A 159 12.73 0.82 -3.38
C VAL A 159 11.93 0.53 -2.11
N LEU A 160 12.46 0.84 -0.92
CA LEU A 160 11.73 0.72 0.34
C LEU A 160 10.49 1.62 0.37
N ASP A 161 10.61 2.88 -0.08
CA ASP A 161 9.48 3.81 -0.17
C ASP A 161 8.35 3.24 -1.05
N LEU A 162 8.71 2.57 -2.15
CA LEU A 162 7.73 1.88 -3.02
C LEU A 162 7.19 0.58 -2.40
N ALA A 163 7.99 -0.14 -1.62
CA ALA A 163 7.58 -1.37 -0.95
C ALA A 163 6.52 -1.14 0.13
N ASP A 164 6.50 0.03 0.74
CA ASP A 164 5.54 0.36 1.80
C ASP A 164 4.18 0.83 1.27
N VAL A 165 4.09 1.18 -0.01
CA VAL A 165 2.87 1.67 -0.66
C VAL A 165 2.34 0.64 -1.66
N LEU A 166 1.08 0.21 -1.49
CA LEU A 166 0.43 -0.69 -2.45
C LEU A 166 0.28 0.00 -3.81
N PRO A 167 0.90 -0.52 -4.89
CA PRO A 167 0.78 0.05 -6.22
C PRO A 167 -0.68 0.12 -6.70
N ALA A 168 -1.04 1.20 -7.37
CA ALA A 168 -2.38 1.40 -7.92
C ALA A 168 -2.50 0.93 -9.38
N THR A 169 -1.38 0.91 -10.12
CA THR A 169 -1.34 0.62 -11.55
C THR A 169 -0.32 -0.47 -11.89
N ALA A 170 -0.51 -1.14 -13.02
CA ALA A 170 0.44 -2.15 -13.51
C ALA A 170 1.86 -1.56 -13.67
N GLY A 171 1.96 -0.32 -14.18
CA GLY A 171 3.26 0.35 -14.37
C GLY A 171 4.00 0.63 -13.06
N GLU A 172 3.28 0.86 -11.95
CA GLU A 172 3.91 1.02 -10.64
C GLU A 172 4.49 -0.30 -10.12
N TYR A 173 3.80 -1.43 -10.34
CA TYR A 173 4.34 -2.76 -10.04
C TYR A 173 5.61 -3.04 -10.84
N ASP A 174 5.58 -2.80 -12.17
CA ASP A 174 6.70 -3.06 -13.06
C ASP A 174 7.90 -2.15 -12.71
N ARG A 175 7.63 -0.91 -12.31
CA ARG A 175 8.64 0.01 -11.80
C ARG A 175 9.29 -0.50 -10.51
N PHE A 176 8.49 -1.01 -9.57
CA PHE A 176 9.02 -1.62 -8.35
C PHE A 176 9.92 -2.81 -8.69
N ASP A 177 9.45 -3.75 -9.53
CA ASP A 177 10.19 -4.93 -9.92
C ASP A 177 11.54 -4.57 -10.55
N THR A 178 11.54 -3.61 -11.49
CA THR A 178 12.75 -3.11 -12.13
C THR A 178 13.74 -2.52 -11.12
N LEU A 179 13.25 -1.69 -10.19
CA LEU A 179 14.11 -1.07 -9.18
C LEU A 179 14.60 -2.08 -8.14
N ALA A 180 13.80 -3.07 -7.76
CA ALA A 180 14.20 -4.14 -6.86
C ALA A 180 15.32 -5.00 -7.47
N GLU A 181 15.23 -5.33 -8.78
CA GLU A 181 16.28 -6.03 -9.51
C GLU A 181 17.57 -5.20 -9.60
N GLN A 182 17.45 -3.90 -9.89
CA GLN A 182 18.60 -3.00 -9.89
C GLN A 182 19.26 -2.94 -8.50
N CYS A 183 18.45 -2.87 -7.44
CA CYS A 183 18.93 -2.88 -6.07
C CYS A 183 19.65 -4.18 -5.72
N ALA A 184 19.10 -5.33 -6.12
CA ALA A 184 19.73 -6.64 -5.91
C ALA A 184 21.07 -6.76 -6.66
N ARG A 185 21.15 -6.29 -7.91
CA ARG A 185 22.39 -6.24 -8.69
C ARG A 185 23.42 -5.32 -8.03
N ALA A 186 23.02 -4.08 -7.70
CA ALA A 186 23.92 -3.13 -7.03
C ALA A 186 24.43 -3.65 -5.68
N TRP A 187 23.63 -4.43 -4.96
CA TRP A 187 24.07 -5.11 -3.74
C TRP A 187 25.09 -6.20 -4.03
N GLY A 188 24.89 -7.00 -5.10
CA GLY A 188 25.87 -7.98 -5.54
C GLY A 188 27.19 -7.36 -6.00
N ASP A 189 27.11 -6.24 -6.73
CA ASP A 189 28.29 -5.53 -7.24
C ASP A 189 29.14 -4.92 -6.11
N LEU A 190 28.54 -4.60 -4.95
CA LEU A 190 29.29 -4.16 -3.77
C LEU A 190 30.07 -5.29 -3.08
N ASP A 191 29.90 -6.55 -3.55
CA ASP A 191 30.50 -7.76 -2.97
C ASP A 191 30.31 -7.87 -1.43
N ALA A 192 29.19 -7.28 -0.98
CA ALA A 192 28.92 -7.10 0.45
C ALA A 192 28.36 -8.36 1.12
N SER A 193 27.85 -9.30 0.30
CA SER A 193 27.20 -10.53 0.79
C SER A 193 28.21 -11.56 1.31
N ASP A 194 29.44 -11.54 0.80
CA ASP A 194 30.45 -12.60 1.02
C ASP A 194 31.70 -12.11 1.76
N LEU A 195 31.61 -11.03 2.52
CA LEU A 195 32.74 -10.62 3.37
C LEU A 195 33.00 -11.71 4.43
N PRO A 196 34.15 -12.42 4.32
CA PRO A 196 34.51 -13.41 5.32
C PRO A 196 34.54 -12.80 6.74
N ASP A 197 34.23 -13.59 7.75
CA ASP A 197 34.14 -13.08 9.12
C ASP A 197 35.47 -12.49 9.61
N ALA A 198 36.59 -13.06 9.15
CA ALA A 198 37.92 -12.55 9.47
C ALA A 198 38.13 -11.14 8.87
N VAL A 199 37.71 -10.92 7.59
CA VAL A 199 37.78 -9.62 6.92
C VAL A 199 36.88 -8.61 7.59
N ARG A 200 35.65 -8.99 7.91
CA ARG A 200 34.68 -8.14 8.62
C ARG A 200 35.22 -7.68 9.98
N ARG A 201 35.84 -8.58 10.72
CA ARG A 201 36.49 -8.27 12.01
C ARG A 201 37.67 -7.31 11.82
N PHE A 202 38.56 -7.58 10.87
CA PHE A 202 39.69 -6.72 10.53
C PHE A 202 39.24 -5.30 10.16
N LEU A 203 38.26 -5.16 9.23
CA LEU A 203 37.76 -3.86 8.81
C LEU A 203 37.14 -3.06 9.95
N ARG A 204 36.42 -3.74 10.86
CA ARG A 204 35.86 -3.11 12.07
C ARG A 204 36.93 -2.60 13.01
N GLU A 205 37.99 -3.38 13.21
CA GLU A 205 39.14 -2.95 14.02
C GLU A 205 39.90 -1.80 13.34
N ALA A 206 40.15 -1.90 12.06
CA ALA A 206 40.84 -0.87 11.28
C ALA A 206 40.10 0.48 11.24
N GLY A 207 38.77 0.46 11.21
CA GLY A 207 37.93 1.66 11.30
C GLY A 207 37.79 2.25 12.69
N SER A 208 38.29 1.55 13.73
CA SER A 208 38.27 2.06 15.12
C SER A 208 39.41 3.06 15.36
N ALA A 209 39.25 3.93 16.36
CA ALA A 209 40.31 4.88 16.75
C ALA A 209 41.61 4.19 17.17
N ALA A 210 41.53 2.94 17.62
CA ALA A 210 42.70 2.13 18.04
C ALA A 210 43.45 1.52 16.83
N GLY A 211 42.82 1.42 15.65
CA GLY A 211 43.33 0.71 14.48
C GLY A 211 43.32 -0.81 14.65
N ALA A 212 43.58 -1.54 13.58
CA ALA A 212 43.67 -3.00 13.59
C ALA A 212 45.02 -3.46 14.15
N THR A 213 44.99 -4.60 14.85
CA THR A 213 46.21 -5.26 15.33
C THR A 213 46.81 -6.14 14.25
N LEU A 214 48.14 -6.39 14.30
CA LEU A 214 48.83 -7.34 13.40
C LEU A 214 48.20 -8.74 13.44
N LYS A 215 47.65 -9.15 14.59
CA LYS A 215 46.94 -10.43 14.75
C LYS A 215 45.63 -10.52 13.95
N ALA A 216 45.04 -9.40 13.64
CA ALA A 216 43.83 -9.35 12.84
C ALA A 216 44.12 -9.53 11.33
N LEU A 217 45.37 -9.35 10.87
CA LEU A 217 45.85 -9.60 9.53
C LEU A 217 46.12 -11.10 9.31
N THR A 218 45.05 -11.88 9.21
CA THR A 218 45.15 -13.30 8.87
C THR A 218 45.47 -13.48 7.38
N PRO A 219 46.00 -14.67 6.93
CA PRO A 219 46.21 -14.95 5.50
C PRO A 219 44.97 -14.74 4.68
N GLU A 220 43.77 -15.07 5.20
CA GLU A 220 42.49 -14.87 4.57
C GLU A 220 42.19 -13.37 4.31
N VAL A 221 42.50 -12.53 5.34
CA VAL A 221 42.33 -11.07 5.22
C VAL A 221 43.30 -10.50 4.18
N LEU A 222 44.57 -10.95 4.20
CA LEU A 222 45.55 -10.50 3.22
C LEU A 222 45.17 -10.87 1.80
N THR A 223 44.75 -12.12 1.59
CA THR A 223 44.29 -12.59 0.28
C THR A 223 43.10 -11.76 -0.20
N TRP A 224 42.12 -11.47 0.66
CA TRP A 224 40.96 -10.65 0.33
C TRP A 224 41.36 -9.21 0.00
N LEU A 225 42.25 -8.58 0.81
CA LEU A 225 42.74 -7.22 0.54
C LEU A 225 43.50 -7.14 -0.79
N ASP A 226 44.28 -8.16 -1.13
CA ASP A 226 45.05 -8.24 -2.38
C ASP A 226 44.11 -8.36 -3.58
N GLN A 227 43.15 -9.26 -3.52
CA GLN A 227 42.13 -9.43 -4.56
C GLN A 227 41.35 -8.16 -4.87
N HIS A 228 41.18 -7.29 -3.86
CA HIS A 228 40.43 -6.03 -3.99
C HIS A 228 41.36 -4.80 -4.17
N GLY A 229 42.67 -5.00 -4.31
CA GLY A 229 43.65 -3.91 -4.49
C GLY A 229 43.76 -2.98 -3.28
N LEU A 230 43.44 -3.48 -2.08
CA LEU A 230 43.37 -2.66 -0.85
C LEU A 230 44.58 -2.80 0.07
N VAL A 231 45.56 -3.64 -0.28
CA VAL A 231 46.73 -3.90 0.59
C VAL A 231 47.47 -2.61 0.94
N GLU A 232 47.69 -1.72 -0.04
CA GLU A 232 48.41 -0.46 0.17
C GLU A 232 47.57 0.62 0.88
N THR A 233 46.30 0.39 1.07
CA THR A 233 45.36 1.36 1.63
C THR A 233 45.43 1.41 3.16
N PHE A 234 45.76 0.29 3.78
CA PHE A 234 45.81 0.16 5.21
C PHE A 234 47.23 0.38 5.77
N ARG A 235 47.40 1.38 6.64
CA ARG A 235 48.65 1.62 7.36
C ARG A 235 48.58 0.97 8.72
N ILE A 236 49.50 0.04 8.97
CA ILE A 236 49.65 -0.59 10.27
C ILE A 236 50.47 0.35 11.14
N LYS A 237 49.95 0.78 12.28
CA LYS A 237 50.71 1.48 13.31
C LYS A 237 51.25 0.45 14.28
N ALA A 238 52.61 0.34 14.37
CA ALA A 238 53.21 -0.34 15.47
C ALA A 238 52.93 0.44 16.78
N ARG A 239 52.42 -0.23 17.80
CA ARG A 239 52.34 0.31 19.16
C ARG A 239 53.60 -0.07 19.95
#